data_efa22850ee9affd5808f331715f97763
#
_entry.id   efa22850ee9affd5808f331715f97763
#
_cell.length_a   1.000
_cell.length_b   1.000
_cell.length_c   1.000
_cell.angle_alpha   90.00
_cell.angle_beta   90.00
_cell.angle_gamma   90.00
#
_symmetry.space_group_name_H-M   'P 1'
#
loop_
_entity.id
_entity.type
_entity.pdbx_description
1 polymer ?
#
loop_
_entity_poly.entity_id
_entity_poly.type
_entity_poly.pdbx_seq_one_letter_code
_entity_poly.pdbx_strand_id
1 'polypeptide(L)'
;MISEKQFDTGEVTLNFVEGQPSGVPLVLLHDSAASWAAHQAMLPALTLGWHVYGLDLRGHGKSGRTPGHYRIMDYAQDIVTFIRQYLRSPAAVYGHGLGGLIAIAVAGQATEAVHGLVLADPPLFYRHRRVVDTKWAKALTATYGALGGAGSVEGIARRLAESEGQAETATLRTRAERLKRLDPETIRVLLDHQHMEGFDMGPLLARVACPTLIIQCDPLGDSVLTEEDAAFARWHLRQCQQVRLDEVGHNLHADAPDTVIKLLETFSREVTGLGVL
;
A
#
# COMPACT_ATOMS: atom_id res chain seq x y z
N MET A 1 1.43 22.95 -3.29
CA MET A 1 2.65 22.51 -4.01
C MET A 1 3.14 21.22 -3.32
N ILE A 2 3.54 20.21 -4.08
CA ILE A 2 4.05 18.94 -3.52
C ILE A 2 5.58 18.99 -3.57
N SER A 3 6.24 18.62 -2.46
CA SER A 3 7.70 18.54 -2.36
C SER A 3 8.16 17.13 -2.08
N GLU A 4 9.22 16.67 -2.76
CA GLU A 4 9.84 15.37 -2.52
C GLU A 4 10.96 15.53 -1.49
N LYS A 5 10.99 14.63 -0.52
CA LYS A 5 11.90 14.68 0.64
C LYS A 5 12.40 13.28 0.99
N GLN A 6 13.35 13.23 1.90
CA GLN A 6 13.88 11.99 2.47
C GLN A 6 13.88 12.05 3.99
N PHE A 7 13.69 10.90 4.62
CA PHE A 7 13.74 10.72 6.07
C PHE A 7 14.53 9.44 6.40
N ASP A 8 15.52 9.57 7.26
CA ASP A 8 16.31 8.45 7.76
C ASP A 8 15.63 7.87 9.02
N THR A 9 15.23 6.58 8.95
CA THR A 9 14.62 5.87 10.08
C THR A 9 15.67 5.34 11.06
N GLY A 10 16.95 5.40 10.72
CA GLY A 10 18.05 4.73 11.39
C GLY A 10 18.38 3.33 10.81
N GLU A 11 17.44 2.71 10.07
CA GLU A 11 17.64 1.46 9.36
C GLU A 11 17.62 1.63 7.84
N VAL A 12 16.81 2.57 7.37
CA VAL A 12 16.66 2.86 5.95
C VAL A 12 16.28 4.32 5.73
N THR A 13 16.73 4.90 4.61
CA THR A 13 16.26 6.21 4.15
C THR A 13 14.99 6.03 3.33
N LEU A 14 13.87 6.55 3.82
CA LEU A 14 12.61 6.59 3.09
C LEU A 14 12.54 7.84 2.22
N ASN A 15 12.11 7.66 0.97
CA ASN A 15 11.71 8.76 0.08
C ASN A 15 10.21 8.96 0.21
N PHE A 16 9.77 10.22 0.21
CA PHE A 16 8.36 10.55 0.25
C PHE A 16 8.06 11.88 -0.40
N VAL A 17 6.81 12.08 -0.77
CA VAL A 17 6.27 13.38 -1.16
C VAL A 17 5.40 13.92 -0.04
N GLU A 18 5.49 15.22 0.17
CA GLU A 18 4.70 15.95 1.16
C GLU A 18 3.87 17.02 0.47
N GLY A 19 2.57 17.01 0.74
CA GLY A 19 1.62 18.04 0.34
C GLY A 19 1.76 19.32 1.18
N GLN A 20 0.99 20.35 0.85
CA GLN A 20 0.90 21.54 1.71
C GLN A 20 0.28 21.17 3.06
N PRO A 21 0.74 21.81 4.17
CA PRO A 21 0.13 21.61 5.48
C PRO A 21 -1.35 22.04 5.46
N SER A 22 -2.25 21.07 5.46
CA SER A 22 -3.70 21.25 5.43
C SER A 22 -4.38 20.10 6.14
N GLY A 23 -5.16 20.37 7.17
CA GLY A 23 -5.87 19.31 7.90
C GLY A 23 -4.97 18.35 8.68
N VAL A 24 -5.48 17.15 8.92
CA VAL A 24 -4.76 16.09 9.64
C VAL A 24 -3.80 15.33 8.74
N PRO A 25 -2.70 14.76 9.28
CA PRO A 25 -1.77 13.97 8.49
C PRO A 25 -2.42 12.72 7.90
N LEU A 26 -2.18 12.48 6.59
CA LEU A 26 -2.56 11.27 5.87
C LEU A 26 -1.32 10.63 5.25
N VAL A 27 -0.97 9.44 5.71
CA VAL A 27 0.13 8.64 5.17
C VAL A 27 -0.42 7.66 4.14
N LEU A 28 0.09 7.72 2.91
CA LEU A 28 -0.30 6.85 1.80
C LEU A 28 0.78 5.79 1.58
N LEU A 29 0.39 4.51 1.69
CA LEU A 29 1.24 3.35 1.48
C LEU A 29 0.80 2.60 0.22
N HIS A 30 1.70 2.46 -0.73
CA HIS A 30 1.44 1.83 -2.02
C HIS A 30 1.49 0.30 -1.96
N ASP A 31 1.00 -0.35 -3.03
CA ASP A 31 1.06 -1.79 -3.21
C ASP A 31 2.47 -2.27 -3.63
N SER A 32 2.64 -3.61 -3.66
CA SER A 32 3.84 -4.28 -4.15
C SER A 32 4.23 -3.79 -5.56
N ALA A 33 5.53 -3.71 -5.82
CA ALA A 33 6.08 -3.25 -7.10
C ALA A 33 5.59 -1.85 -7.56
N ALA A 34 5.08 -1.03 -6.65
CA ALA A 34 4.63 0.34 -6.90
C ALA A 34 5.58 1.38 -6.27
N SER A 35 5.13 2.61 -6.14
CA SER A 35 5.78 3.73 -5.46
C SER A 35 4.71 4.74 -5.06
N TRP A 36 5.06 5.81 -4.35
CA TRP A 36 4.15 6.90 -4.04
C TRP A 36 3.39 7.44 -5.27
N ALA A 37 4.00 7.34 -6.46
CA ALA A 37 3.41 7.82 -7.71
C ALA A 37 2.11 7.08 -8.09
N ALA A 38 1.82 5.91 -7.50
CA ALA A 38 0.54 5.24 -7.68
C ALA A 38 -0.65 6.11 -7.20
N HIS A 39 -0.40 6.99 -6.23
CA HIS A 39 -1.41 7.90 -5.68
C HIS A 39 -1.41 9.29 -6.34
N GLN A 40 -0.53 9.55 -7.32
CA GLN A 40 -0.26 10.87 -7.86
C GLN A 40 -1.53 11.59 -8.37
N ALA A 41 -2.45 10.85 -8.99
CA ALA A 41 -3.69 11.41 -9.52
C ALA A 41 -4.61 11.98 -8.43
N MET A 42 -4.55 11.44 -7.21
CA MET A 42 -5.40 11.86 -6.10
C MET A 42 -4.80 13.03 -5.30
N LEU A 43 -3.48 13.22 -5.34
CA LEU A 43 -2.79 14.17 -4.47
C LEU A 43 -3.33 15.62 -4.56
N PRO A 44 -3.63 16.19 -5.75
CA PRO A 44 -4.14 17.57 -5.83
C PRO A 44 -5.44 17.77 -5.04
N ALA A 45 -6.36 16.81 -5.09
CA ALA A 45 -7.61 16.90 -4.35
C ALA A 45 -7.41 16.62 -2.85
N LEU A 46 -6.67 15.56 -2.51
CA LEU A 46 -6.44 15.19 -1.11
C LEU A 46 -5.74 16.30 -0.32
N THR A 47 -4.82 17.07 -0.94
CA THR A 47 -4.13 18.19 -0.28
C THR A 47 -5.03 19.36 0.07
N LEU A 48 -6.29 19.37 -0.33
CA LEU A 48 -7.26 20.39 0.08
C LEU A 48 -7.80 20.16 1.50
N GLY A 49 -7.83 18.89 1.95
CA GLY A 49 -8.38 18.53 3.26
C GLY A 49 -7.42 17.74 4.18
N TRP A 50 -6.31 17.26 3.62
CA TRP A 50 -5.32 16.45 4.33
C TRP A 50 -3.90 17.00 4.19
N HIS A 51 -3.10 16.90 5.23
CA HIS A 51 -1.65 17.01 5.10
C HIS A 51 -1.09 15.67 4.61
N VAL A 52 -0.91 15.54 3.31
CA VAL A 52 -0.64 14.26 2.65
C VAL A 52 0.85 13.93 2.62
N TYR A 53 1.17 12.68 2.92
CA TYR A 53 2.50 12.09 2.82
C TYR A 53 2.44 10.81 2.01
N GLY A 54 2.91 10.82 0.77
CA GLY A 54 3.00 9.62 -0.08
C GLY A 54 4.39 9.01 0.02
N LEU A 55 4.53 7.84 0.62
CA LEU A 55 5.82 7.21 0.87
C LEU A 55 6.19 6.21 -0.22
N ASP A 56 7.48 6.13 -0.54
CA ASP A 56 8.07 4.94 -1.14
C ASP A 56 8.46 3.99 -0.01
N LEU A 57 7.94 2.77 -0.01
CA LEU A 57 8.31 1.73 0.95
C LEU A 57 9.79 1.32 0.77
N ARG A 58 10.46 0.79 1.81
CA ARG A 58 11.82 0.24 1.68
C ARG A 58 11.91 -0.71 0.47
N GLY A 59 13.01 -0.70 -0.26
CA GLY A 59 13.17 -1.52 -1.46
C GLY A 59 12.40 -1.05 -2.70
N HIS A 60 11.62 0.04 -2.61
CA HIS A 60 10.78 0.58 -3.69
C HIS A 60 11.16 2.03 -4.02
N GLY A 61 10.86 2.45 -5.24
CA GLY A 61 11.00 3.84 -5.68
C GLY A 61 12.40 4.41 -5.46
N LYS A 62 12.48 5.50 -4.70
CA LYS A 62 13.75 6.15 -4.33
C LYS A 62 14.16 5.84 -2.88
N SER A 63 13.40 5.02 -2.16
CA SER A 63 13.78 4.57 -0.82
C SER A 63 14.96 3.61 -0.86
N GLY A 64 15.66 3.51 0.26
CA GLY A 64 16.80 2.60 0.44
C GLY A 64 16.40 1.14 0.33
N ARG A 65 17.39 0.29 0.06
CA ARG A 65 17.25 -1.17 -0.02
C ARG A 65 17.85 -1.80 1.22
N THR A 66 17.15 -2.81 1.76
CA THR A 66 17.54 -3.53 2.97
C THR A 66 17.38 -5.04 2.75
N PRO A 67 18.23 -5.68 1.93
CA PRO A 67 18.15 -7.11 1.66
C PRO A 67 18.05 -7.93 2.95
N GLY A 68 17.14 -8.92 2.98
CA GLY A 68 16.85 -9.71 4.17
C GLY A 68 15.80 -9.10 5.12
N HIS A 69 15.36 -7.85 4.90
CA HIS A 69 14.47 -7.11 5.80
C HIS A 69 13.25 -6.55 5.04
N TYR A 70 12.45 -7.44 4.41
CA TYR A 70 11.25 -7.08 3.66
C TYR A 70 9.98 -7.79 4.19
N ARG A 71 9.94 -8.05 5.51
CA ARG A 71 8.72 -8.55 6.17
C ARG A 71 7.73 -7.42 6.41
N ILE A 72 6.45 -7.72 6.53
CA ILE A 72 5.42 -6.72 6.88
C ILE A 72 5.82 -5.95 8.13
N MET A 73 6.43 -6.63 9.11
CA MET A 73 6.85 -6.04 10.38
C MET A 73 8.02 -5.06 10.21
N ASP A 74 8.94 -5.32 9.26
CA ASP A 74 10.06 -4.42 8.96
C ASP A 74 9.53 -3.11 8.33
N TYR A 75 8.61 -3.22 7.36
CA TYR A 75 7.93 -2.06 6.79
C TYR A 75 7.15 -1.27 7.85
N ALA A 76 6.40 -1.97 8.70
CA ALA A 76 5.59 -1.32 9.73
C ALA A 76 6.46 -0.52 10.71
N GLN A 77 7.64 -1.03 11.08
CA GLN A 77 8.59 -0.32 11.94
C GLN A 77 9.04 1.01 11.31
N ASP A 78 9.31 1.03 10.00
CA ASP A 78 9.65 2.27 9.28
C ASP A 78 8.54 3.31 9.40
N ILE A 79 7.29 2.88 9.14
CA ILE A 79 6.14 3.79 9.14
C ILE A 79 5.86 4.31 10.55
N VAL A 80 5.95 3.46 11.58
CA VAL A 80 5.83 3.88 12.98
C VAL A 80 6.91 4.91 13.32
N THR A 81 8.15 4.67 12.90
CA THR A 81 9.28 5.59 13.11
C THR A 81 9.04 6.92 12.39
N PHE A 82 8.57 6.88 11.14
CA PHE A 82 8.22 8.08 10.37
C PHE A 82 7.12 8.89 11.08
N ILE A 83 6.04 8.26 11.51
CA ILE A 83 4.95 8.96 12.22
C ILE A 83 5.46 9.58 13.52
N ARG A 84 6.19 8.82 14.35
CA ARG A 84 6.66 9.30 15.66
C ARG A 84 7.74 10.37 15.58
N GLN A 85 8.70 10.25 14.65
CA GLN A 85 9.88 11.11 14.62
C GLN A 85 9.77 12.25 13.62
N TYR A 86 9.18 12.01 12.44
CA TYR A 86 9.00 13.03 11.41
C TYR A 86 7.71 13.80 11.59
N LEU A 87 6.54 13.12 11.62
CA LEU A 87 5.26 13.80 11.79
C LEU A 87 5.07 14.35 13.20
N ARG A 88 5.50 13.62 14.21
CA ARG A 88 5.36 13.93 15.64
C ARG A 88 3.91 14.16 16.08
N SER A 89 2.99 13.61 15.37
CA SER A 89 1.55 13.61 15.61
C SER A 89 0.90 12.37 15.04
N PRO A 90 -0.21 11.88 15.60
CA PRO A 90 -0.95 10.76 15.03
C PRO A 90 -1.39 11.07 13.58
N ALA A 91 -1.48 10.04 12.76
CA ALA A 91 -1.87 10.15 11.36
C ALA A 91 -3.00 9.19 11.00
N ALA A 92 -3.80 9.53 9.99
CA ALA A 92 -4.55 8.54 9.25
C ALA A 92 -3.58 7.77 8.34
N VAL A 93 -3.75 6.45 8.24
CA VAL A 93 -2.93 5.60 7.39
C VAL A 93 -3.82 4.95 6.33
N TYR A 94 -3.53 5.23 5.08
CA TYR A 94 -4.14 4.61 3.92
C TYR A 94 -3.16 3.58 3.36
N GLY A 95 -3.58 2.33 3.25
CA GLY A 95 -2.76 1.27 2.67
C GLY A 95 -3.48 0.55 1.55
N HIS A 96 -2.85 0.53 0.36
CA HIS A 96 -3.31 -0.22 -0.80
C HIS A 96 -2.55 -1.53 -0.96
N GLY A 97 -3.25 -2.62 -1.21
CA GLY A 97 -2.63 -3.93 -1.43
C GLY A 97 -1.67 -4.32 -0.29
N LEU A 98 -0.38 -4.53 -0.60
CA LEU A 98 0.67 -4.77 0.40
C LEU A 98 0.70 -3.66 1.47
N GLY A 99 0.54 -2.39 1.06
CA GLY A 99 0.45 -1.26 1.98
C GLY A 99 -0.69 -1.40 2.98
N GLY A 100 -1.76 -2.12 2.63
CA GLY A 100 -2.86 -2.44 3.54
C GLY A 100 -2.47 -3.41 4.66
N LEU A 101 -1.66 -4.43 4.37
CA LEU A 101 -1.10 -5.32 5.41
C LEU A 101 -0.15 -4.55 6.34
N ILE A 102 0.67 -3.69 5.77
CA ILE A 102 1.58 -2.82 6.53
C ILE A 102 0.77 -1.88 7.44
N ALA A 103 -0.29 -1.25 6.91
CA ALA A 103 -1.17 -0.36 7.67
C ALA A 103 -1.85 -1.06 8.85
N ILE A 104 -2.27 -2.34 8.70
CA ILE A 104 -2.77 -3.17 9.81
C ILE A 104 -1.69 -3.35 10.88
N ALA A 105 -0.44 -3.67 10.47
CA ALA A 105 0.66 -3.84 11.42
C ALA A 105 0.97 -2.54 12.17
N VAL A 106 1.00 -1.40 11.47
CA VAL A 106 1.22 -0.08 12.07
C VAL A 106 0.14 0.24 13.10
N ALA A 107 -1.15 0.14 12.71
CA ALA A 107 -2.28 0.46 13.58
C ALA A 107 -2.41 -0.50 14.77
N GLY A 108 -2.07 -1.80 14.59
CA GLY A 108 -2.13 -2.79 15.65
C GLY A 108 -0.95 -2.75 16.63
N GLN A 109 0.23 -2.22 16.22
CA GLN A 109 1.41 -2.09 17.08
C GLN A 109 1.49 -0.75 17.80
N ALA A 110 1.13 0.33 17.11
CA ALA A 110 1.27 1.71 17.58
C ALA A 110 -0.09 2.42 17.54
N THR A 111 -1.01 1.93 18.36
CA THR A 111 -2.42 2.40 18.38
C THR A 111 -2.54 3.90 18.65
N GLU A 112 -1.60 4.48 19.41
CA GLU A 112 -1.55 5.91 19.70
C GLU A 112 -1.05 6.75 18.51
N ALA A 113 -0.38 6.12 17.54
CA ALA A 113 0.17 6.80 16.37
C ALA A 113 -0.82 6.86 15.18
N VAL A 114 -1.93 6.10 15.27
CA VAL A 114 -2.91 6.00 14.18
C VAL A 114 -4.29 6.38 14.68
N HIS A 115 -4.84 7.46 14.12
CA HIS A 115 -6.17 7.92 14.46
C HIS A 115 -7.24 7.58 13.42
N GLY A 116 -6.86 6.99 12.30
CA GLY A 116 -7.76 6.47 11.26
C GLY A 116 -7.03 5.48 10.35
N LEU A 117 -7.71 4.42 9.94
CA LEU A 117 -7.15 3.36 9.09
C LEU A 117 -8.01 3.17 7.84
N VAL A 118 -7.39 3.21 6.67
CA VAL A 118 -8.07 2.90 5.41
C VAL A 118 -7.35 1.75 4.73
N LEU A 119 -8.08 0.66 4.49
CA LEU A 119 -7.60 -0.57 3.88
C LEU A 119 -8.19 -0.70 2.47
N ALA A 120 -7.41 -0.34 1.45
CA ALA A 120 -7.82 -0.37 0.06
C ALA A 120 -7.40 -1.70 -0.57
N ASP A 121 -8.36 -2.58 -0.74
CA ASP A 121 -8.25 -3.90 -1.36
C ASP A 121 -7.02 -4.71 -0.87
N PRO A 122 -6.83 -4.90 0.46
CA PRO A 122 -5.67 -5.59 1.01
C PRO A 122 -5.73 -7.09 0.74
N PRO A 123 -4.58 -7.78 0.47
CA PRO A 123 -4.53 -9.20 0.22
C PRO A 123 -4.62 -10.03 1.52
N LEU A 124 -5.74 -9.96 2.24
CA LEU A 124 -5.91 -10.64 3.53
C LEU A 124 -5.91 -12.17 3.41
N PHE A 125 -6.01 -12.72 2.20
CA PHE A 125 -5.88 -14.15 1.93
C PHE A 125 -4.54 -14.73 2.40
N TYR A 126 -3.50 -13.91 2.56
CA TYR A 126 -2.20 -14.35 3.08
C TYR A 126 -2.28 -14.98 4.48
N ARG A 127 -3.36 -14.74 5.23
CA ARG A 127 -3.61 -15.38 6.54
C ARG A 127 -3.76 -16.91 6.43
N HIS A 128 -4.13 -17.44 5.27
CA HIS A 128 -4.42 -18.87 5.08
C HIS A 128 -3.98 -19.45 3.73
N ARG A 129 -3.42 -18.62 2.83
CA ARG A 129 -3.04 -19.02 1.48
C ARG A 129 -1.77 -18.32 1.03
N ARG A 130 -0.91 -19.02 0.34
CA ARG A 130 0.27 -18.42 -0.31
C ARG A 130 -0.14 -17.80 -1.65
N VAL A 131 0.58 -16.76 -2.08
CA VAL A 131 0.32 -16.11 -3.39
C VAL A 131 0.50 -17.09 -4.56
N VAL A 132 1.44 -18.03 -4.43
CA VAL A 132 1.70 -19.05 -5.47
C VAL A 132 0.51 -19.96 -5.74
N ASP A 133 -0.45 -20.04 -4.81
CA ASP A 133 -1.68 -20.83 -4.92
C ASP A 133 -2.87 -19.97 -5.42
N THR A 134 -2.59 -18.78 -5.95
CA THR A 134 -3.61 -17.82 -6.42
C THR A 134 -3.42 -17.46 -7.90
N LYS A 135 -4.44 -16.81 -8.47
CA LYS A 135 -4.38 -16.28 -9.85
C LYS A 135 -3.27 -15.21 -10.05
N TRP A 136 -2.80 -14.58 -8.99
CA TRP A 136 -1.77 -13.53 -9.05
C TRP A 136 -0.33 -14.08 -9.11
N ALA A 137 -0.14 -15.38 -8.83
CA ALA A 137 1.16 -16.04 -8.89
C ALA A 137 1.91 -15.78 -10.19
N LYS A 138 1.22 -15.90 -11.33
CA LYS A 138 1.79 -15.71 -12.66
C LYS A 138 2.35 -14.29 -12.84
N ALA A 139 1.61 -13.26 -12.43
CA ALA A 139 2.03 -11.86 -12.58
C ALA A 139 3.24 -11.52 -11.71
N LEU A 140 3.27 -11.99 -10.46
CA LEU A 140 4.40 -11.79 -9.56
C LEU A 140 5.65 -12.55 -10.02
N THR A 141 5.50 -13.80 -10.46
CA THR A 141 6.60 -14.60 -11.00
C THR A 141 7.18 -13.96 -12.27
N ALA A 142 6.33 -13.46 -13.17
CA ALA A 142 6.76 -12.74 -14.35
C ALA A 142 7.52 -11.44 -14.00
N THR A 143 7.04 -10.70 -13.01
CA THR A 143 7.71 -9.50 -12.52
C THR A 143 9.08 -9.82 -11.93
N TYR A 144 9.17 -10.85 -11.07
CA TYR A 144 10.44 -11.31 -10.52
C TYR A 144 11.42 -11.77 -11.60
N GLY A 145 10.94 -12.58 -12.56
CA GLY A 145 11.74 -13.04 -13.70
C GLY A 145 12.24 -11.90 -14.58
N ALA A 146 11.41 -10.86 -14.79
CA ALA A 146 11.81 -9.70 -15.57
C ALA A 146 12.92 -8.88 -14.90
N LEU A 147 12.98 -8.85 -13.58
CA LEU A 147 14.03 -8.18 -12.79
C LEU A 147 15.33 -8.96 -12.76
N GLY A 148 15.28 -10.29 -12.83
CA GLY A 148 16.45 -11.19 -12.78
C GLY A 148 17.41 -10.98 -13.96
N GLY A 149 18.59 -10.39 -13.71
CA GLY A 149 19.64 -10.19 -14.71
C GLY A 149 19.37 -9.11 -15.76
N ALA A 150 18.28 -8.35 -15.67
CA ALA A 150 18.01 -7.22 -16.55
C ALA A 150 18.65 -5.96 -15.98
N GLY A 151 19.79 -5.56 -16.57
CA GLY A 151 20.52 -4.34 -16.16
C GLY A 151 19.84 -3.03 -16.62
N SER A 152 18.92 -3.06 -17.60
CA SER A 152 18.30 -1.88 -18.21
C SER A 152 16.78 -1.93 -18.23
N VAL A 153 16.16 -0.75 -18.43
CA VAL A 153 14.69 -0.63 -18.59
C VAL A 153 14.21 -1.42 -19.81
N GLU A 154 14.95 -1.36 -20.93
CA GLU A 154 14.64 -2.09 -22.17
C GLU A 154 14.68 -3.61 -21.94
N GLY A 155 15.66 -4.09 -21.16
CA GLY A 155 15.76 -5.50 -20.79
C GLY A 155 14.57 -5.97 -19.95
N ILE A 156 14.13 -5.16 -19.00
CA ILE A 156 12.94 -5.45 -18.19
C ILE A 156 11.68 -5.42 -19.06
N ALA A 157 11.48 -4.39 -19.89
CA ALA A 157 10.32 -4.25 -20.76
C ALA A 157 10.18 -5.45 -21.71
N ARG A 158 11.29 -5.85 -22.35
CA ARG A 158 11.30 -7.02 -23.22
C ARG A 158 10.89 -8.30 -22.52
N ARG A 159 11.44 -8.59 -21.33
CA ARG A 159 11.08 -9.79 -20.55
C ARG A 159 9.63 -9.79 -20.08
N LEU A 160 9.09 -8.62 -19.72
CA LEU A 160 7.66 -8.48 -19.44
C LEU A 160 6.82 -8.83 -20.67
N ALA A 161 7.17 -8.26 -21.85
CA ALA A 161 6.50 -8.53 -23.11
C ALA A 161 6.52 -10.03 -23.47
N GLU A 162 7.69 -10.67 -23.35
CA GLU A 162 7.86 -12.11 -23.56
C GLU A 162 6.97 -12.94 -22.62
N SER A 163 6.94 -12.59 -21.32
CA SER A 163 6.15 -13.34 -20.31
C SER A 163 4.65 -13.16 -20.48
N GLU A 164 4.20 -12.02 -21.02
CA GLU A 164 2.80 -11.70 -21.30
C GLU A 164 2.36 -12.09 -22.70
N GLY A 165 3.31 -12.56 -23.55
CA GLY A 165 3.02 -13.00 -24.92
C GLY A 165 2.59 -11.87 -25.85
N GLN A 166 3.10 -10.64 -25.64
CA GLN A 166 2.75 -9.46 -26.43
C GLN A 166 3.99 -8.68 -26.88
N ALA A 167 3.79 -7.73 -27.79
CA ALA A 167 4.86 -6.81 -28.19
C ALA A 167 5.15 -5.77 -27.07
N GLU A 168 6.35 -5.19 -27.07
CA GLU A 168 6.69 -4.08 -26.21
C GLU A 168 5.77 -2.87 -26.47
N THR A 169 5.16 -2.33 -25.43
CA THR A 169 4.30 -1.16 -25.47
C THR A 169 4.87 -0.02 -24.63
N ALA A 170 4.39 1.21 -24.83
CA ALA A 170 4.73 2.34 -23.97
C ALA A 170 4.37 2.06 -22.49
N THR A 171 3.24 1.39 -22.24
CA THR A 171 2.80 0.98 -20.90
C THR A 171 3.81 0.02 -20.25
N LEU A 172 4.31 -0.98 -20.99
CA LEU A 172 5.34 -1.89 -20.47
C LEU A 172 6.66 -1.18 -20.18
N ARG A 173 7.04 -0.19 -20.98
CA ARG A 173 8.23 0.64 -20.71
C ARG A 173 8.08 1.46 -19.43
N THR A 174 6.95 2.14 -19.25
CA THR A 174 6.65 2.87 -18.01
C THR A 174 6.68 1.93 -16.79
N ARG A 175 6.10 0.73 -16.93
CA ARG A 175 6.18 -0.30 -15.87
C ARG A 175 7.62 -0.73 -15.61
N ALA A 176 8.43 -0.93 -16.65
CA ALA A 176 9.85 -1.29 -16.53
C ALA A 176 10.69 -0.20 -15.85
N GLU A 177 10.44 1.08 -16.14
CA GLU A 177 11.08 2.21 -15.47
C GLU A 177 10.83 2.20 -13.95
N ARG A 178 9.59 1.94 -13.54
CA ARG A 178 9.24 1.78 -12.13
C ARG A 178 9.94 0.57 -11.52
N LEU A 179 9.88 -0.60 -12.17
CA LEU A 179 10.49 -1.83 -11.71
C LEU A 179 12.01 -1.76 -11.64
N LYS A 180 12.67 -0.95 -12.46
CA LYS A 180 14.12 -0.72 -12.37
C LYS A 180 14.56 -0.19 -11.01
N ARG A 181 13.69 0.49 -10.30
CA ARG A 181 13.93 1.03 -8.95
C ARG A 181 13.57 0.05 -7.84
N LEU A 182 12.93 -1.06 -8.17
CA LEU A 182 12.53 -2.08 -7.20
C LEU A 182 13.72 -2.97 -6.82
N ASP A 183 13.83 -3.34 -5.55
CA ASP A 183 14.67 -4.45 -5.15
C ASP A 183 13.93 -5.77 -5.49
N PRO A 184 14.52 -6.65 -6.34
CA PRO A 184 13.88 -7.92 -6.69
C PRO A 184 13.51 -8.78 -5.49
N GLU A 185 14.23 -8.65 -4.39
CA GLU A 185 13.99 -9.43 -3.19
C GLU A 185 12.62 -9.11 -2.56
N THR A 186 12.09 -7.90 -2.74
CA THR A 186 10.74 -7.54 -2.28
C THR A 186 9.67 -8.44 -2.89
N ILE A 187 9.85 -8.87 -4.15
CA ILE A 187 8.94 -9.81 -4.81
C ILE A 187 9.24 -11.26 -4.40
N ARG A 188 10.52 -11.61 -4.23
CA ARG A 188 10.92 -12.95 -3.80
C ARG A 188 10.28 -13.33 -2.47
N VAL A 189 10.34 -12.45 -1.47
CA VAL A 189 9.76 -12.73 -0.15
C VAL A 189 8.24 -12.88 -0.18
N LEU A 190 7.53 -12.24 -1.13
CA LEU A 190 6.10 -12.47 -1.36
C LEU A 190 5.85 -13.87 -1.93
N LEU A 191 6.62 -14.28 -2.95
CA LEU A 191 6.52 -15.62 -3.55
C LEU A 191 6.84 -16.71 -2.53
N ASP A 192 7.86 -16.51 -1.70
CA ASP A 192 8.31 -17.46 -0.67
C ASP A 192 7.43 -17.40 0.61
N HIS A 193 6.47 -16.47 0.69
CA HIS A 193 5.62 -16.23 1.87
C HIS A 193 6.39 -15.76 3.12
N GLN A 194 7.64 -15.36 2.99
CA GLN A 194 8.48 -14.90 4.09
C GLN A 194 8.09 -13.51 4.62
N HIS A 195 7.40 -12.72 3.79
CA HIS A 195 6.90 -11.39 4.21
C HIS A 195 5.94 -11.46 5.40
N MET A 196 5.29 -12.61 5.64
CA MET A 196 4.34 -12.80 6.73
C MET A 196 5.00 -13.19 8.06
N GLU A 197 6.31 -13.41 8.10
CA GLU A 197 7.00 -13.78 9.33
C GLU A 197 6.82 -12.71 10.42
N GLY A 198 6.30 -13.14 11.58
CA GLY A 198 6.00 -12.25 12.70
C GLY A 198 4.73 -11.41 12.57
N PHE A 199 4.00 -11.52 11.45
CA PHE A 199 2.73 -10.81 11.23
C PHE A 199 1.55 -11.73 11.55
N ASP A 200 0.96 -11.56 12.73
CA ASP A 200 -0.27 -12.24 13.13
C ASP A 200 -1.47 -11.32 12.93
N MET A 201 -2.18 -11.52 11.82
CA MET A 201 -3.22 -10.61 11.34
C MET A 201 -4.39 -10.44 12.31
N GLY A 202 -4.90 -11.55 12.86
CA GLY A 202 -6.07 -11.50 13.74
C GLY A 202 -5.84 -10.68 15.02
N PRO A 203 -4.82 -10.98 15.83
CA PRO A 203 -4.45 -10.19 17.00
C PRO A 203 -4.10 -8.73 16.68
N LEU A 204 -3.47 -8.44 15.53
CA LEU A 204 -3.17 -7.06 15.13
C LEU A 204 -4.44 -6.29 14.81
N LEU A 205 -5.38 -6.85 14.02
CA LEU A 205 -6.68 -6.25 13.75
C LEU A 205 -7.48 -5.99 15.03
N ALA A 206 -7.48 -6.95 15.98
CA ALA A 206 -8.20 -6.81 17.25
C ALA A 206 -7.65 -5.67 18.14
N ARG A 207 -6.40 -5.28 17.93
CA ARG A 207 -5.74 -4.16 18.64
C ARG A 207 -6.00 -2.80 17.98
N VAL A 208 -6.46 -2.75 16.73
CA VAL A 208 -6.78 -1.48 16.07
C VAL A 208 -7.88 -0.76 16.86
N ALA A 209 -7.57 0.46 17.33
CA ALA A 209 -8.43 1.23 18.21
C ALA A 209 -9.14 2.39 17.49
N CYS A 210 -8.68 2.75 16.29
CA CYS A 210 -9.21 3.87 15.50
C CYS A 210 -10.35 3.43 14.56
N PRO A 211 -11.17 4.38 14.06
CA PRO A 211 -12.09 4.14 12.96
C PRO A 211 -11.37 3.53 11.76
N THR A 212 -11.98 2.54 11.12
CA THR A 212 -11.41 1.82 9.98
C THR A 212 -12.40 1.80 8.82
N LEU A 213 -11.92 2.16 7.63
CA LEU A 213 -12.62 2.02 6.37
C LEU A 213 -11.97 0.91 5.53
N ILE A 214 -12.73 -0.11 5.16
CA ILE A 214 -12.32 -1.11 4.17
C ILE A 214 -12.94 -0.73 2.81
N ILE A 215 -12.10 -0.58 1.80
CA ILE A 215 -12.51 -0.40 0.41
C ILE A 215 -12.23 -1.72 -0.30
N GLN A 216 -13.29 -2.43 -0.66
CA GLN A 216 -13.22 -3.68 -1.42
C GLN A 216 -13.48 -3.39 -2.89
N CYS A 217 -12.57 -3.79 -3.76
CA CYS A 217 -12.79 -3.75 -5.21
C CYS A 217 -13.73 -4.86 -5.67
N ASP A 218 -14.09 -4.89 -6.96
CA ASP A 218 -15.04 -5.87 -7.47
C ASP A 218 -14.50 -7.31 -7.36
N PRO A 219 -15.10 -8.18 -6.54
CA PRO A 219 -14.66 -9.57 -6.40
C PRO A 219 -14.79 -10.41 -7.68
N LEU A 220 -15.65 -9.98 -8.62
CA LEU A 220 -15.80 -10.62 -9.93
C LEU A 220 -14.68 -10.21 -10.91
N GLY A 221 -13.97 -9.13 -10.60
CA GLY A 221 -12.83 -8.63 -11.34
C GLY A 221 -11.48 -9.17 -10.84
N ASP A 222 -10.54 -8.28 -10.62
CA ASP A 222 -9.19 -8.58 -10.16
C ASP A 222 -8.92 -8.21 -8.70
N SER A 223 -9.97 -7.89 -7.90
CA SER A 223 -9.86 -7.67 -6.45
C SER A 223 -9.09 -8.80 -5.77
N VAL A 224 -8.23 -8.43 -4.84
CA VAL A 224 -7.47 -9.37 -4.00
C VAL A 224 -8.14 -9.62 -2.64
N LEU A 225 -9.09 -8.76 -2.25
CA LEU A 225 -9.87 -8.92 -1.03
C LEU A 225 -11.15 -9.70 -1.30
N THR A 226 -11.22 -10.93 -0.80
CA THR A 226 -12.44 -11.73 -0.88
C THR A 226 -13.48 -11.29 0.15
N GLU A 227 -14.76 -11.65 -0.05
CA GLU A 227 -15.82 -11.37 0.95
C GLU A 227 -15.56 -12.09 2.28
N GLU A 228 -15.02 -13.31 2.24
CA GLU A 228 -14.64 -14.06 3.43
C GLU A 228 -13.55 -13.33 4.24
N ASP A 229 -12.53 -12.82 3.54
CA ASP A 229 -11.44 -12.10 4.16
C ASP A 229 -11.88 -10.72 4.69
N ALA A 230 -12.77 -10.04 3.98
CA ALA A 230 -13.38 -8.80 4.45
C ALA A 230 -14.24 -9.02 5.72
N ALA A 231 -15.03 -10.11 5.74
CA ALA A 231 -15.80 -10.50 6.92
C ALA A 231 -14.89 -10.84 8.11
N PHE A 232 -13.76 -11.54 7.85
CA PHE A 232 -12.75 -11.79 8.87
C PHE A 232 -12.20 -10.50 9.49
N ALA A 233 -11.86 -9.51 8.66
CA ALA A 233 -11.36 -8.22 9.14
C ALA A 233 -12.42 -7.49 9.97
N ARG A 234 -13.67 -7.41 9.48
CA ARG A 234 -14.79 -6.78 10.21
C ARG A 234 -15.05 -7.42 11.57
N TRP A 235 -14.91 -8.75 11.66
CA TRP A 235 -15.09 -9.46 12.94
C TRP A 235 -14.07 -9.03 14.02
N HIS A 236 -12.84 -8.72 13.61
CA HIS A 236 -11.78 -8.35 14.54
C HIS A 236 -11.73 -6.85 14.85
N LEU A 237 -12.16 -6.01 13.90
CA LEU A 237 -12.12 -4.54 14.03
C LEU A 237 -13.28 -4.03 14.90
N ARG A 238 -12.99 -3.11 15.82
CA ARG A 238 -14.00 -2.55 16.74
C ARG A 238 -14.94 -1.54 16.07
N GLN A 239 -14.38 -0.72 15.16
CA GLN A 239 -15.10 0.33 14.43
C GLN A 239 -14.71 0.19 12.97
N CYS A 240 -15.57 -0.43 12.17
CA CYS A 240 -15.26 -0.73 10.78
C CYS A 240 -16.46 -0.44 9.89
N GLN A 241 -16.22 0.35 8.86
CA GLN A 241 -17.10 0.50 7.71
C GLN A 241 -16.49 -0.23 6.52
N GLN A 242 -17.33 -0.81 5.67
CA GLN A 242 -16.90 -1.40 4.40
C GLN A 242 -17.68 -0.76 3.26
N VAL A 243 -16.96 -0.37 2.23
CA VAL A 243 -17.52 0.07 0.95
C VAL A 243 -17.02 -0.88 -0.13
N ARG A 244 -17.94 -1.37 -0.95
CA ARG A 244 -17.60 -2.16 -2.15
C ARG A 244 -17.74 -1.27 -3.38
N LEU A 245 -16.75 -1.36 -4.27
CA LEU A 245 -16.72 -0.67 -5.55
C LEU A 245 -16.93 -1.70 -6.65
N ASP A 246 -18.17 -1.78 -7.16
CA ASP A 246 -18.48 -2.64 -8.28
C ASP A 246 -17.84 -2.09 -9.57
N GLU A 247 -17.42 -2.99 -10.47
CA GLU A 247 -16.74 -2.69 -11.74
C GLU A 247 -15.37 -1.97 -11.60
N VAL A 248 -14.85 -1.86 -10.37
CA VAL A 248 -13.52 -1.27 -10.08
C VAL A 248 -12.54 -2.37 -9.76
N GLY A 249 -11.42 -2.41 -10.50
CA GLY A 249 -10.35 -3.38 -10.30
C GLY A 249 -9.43 -3.05 -9.13
N HIS A 250 -8.47 -3.96 -8.88
CA HIS A 250 -7.47 -3.78 -7.82
C HIS A 250 -6.73 -2.43 -7.92
N ASN A 251 -6.58 -1.88 -9.11
CA ASN A 251 -5.88 -0.62 -9.38
C ASN A 251 -6.80 0.60 -9.18
N LEU A 252 -7.58 0.61 -8.09
CA LEU A 252 -8.66 1.59 -7.82
C LEU A 252 -8.24 3.06 -7.95
N HIS A 253 -6.95 3.38 -7.77
CA HIS A 253 -6.42 4.74 -7.94
C HIS A 253 -6.38 5.21 -9.41
N ALA A 254 -6.30 4.26 -10.34
CA ALA A 254 -6.36 4.53 -11.77
C ALA A 254 -7.80 4.39 -12.29
N ASP A 255 -8.55 3.40 -11.78
CA ASP A 255 -9.87 3.05 -12.28
C ASP A 255 -10.97 4.00 -11.77
N ALA A 256 -10.86 4.44 -10.49
CA ALA A 256 -11.89 5.25 -9.83
C ALA A 256 -11.31 6.29 -8.85
N PRO A 257 -10.35 7.16 -9.26
CA PRO A 257 -9.68 8.09 -8.36
C PRO A 257 -10.65 9.03 -7.63
N ASP A 258 -11.65 9.57 -8.33
CA ASP A 258 -12.63 10.50 -7.73
C ASP A 258 -13.50 9.83 -6.65
N THR A 259 -13.79 8.53 -6.82
CA THR A 259 -14.55 7.77 -5.82
C THR A 259 -13.70 7.56 -4.57
N VAL A 260 -12.42 7.19 -4.73
CA VAL A 260 -11.50 7.03 -3.60
C VAL A 260 -11.31 8.34 -2.86
N ILE A 261 -11.14 9.46 -3.58
CA ILE A 261 -11.04 10.82 -2.99
C ILE A 261 -12.28 11.12 -2.13
N LYS A 262 -13.49 10.94 -2.66
CA LYS A 262 -14.75 11.19 -1.91
C LYS A 262 -14.85 10.32 -0.65
N LEU A 263 -14.44 9.06 -0.72
CA LEU A 263 -14.41 8.18 0.45
C LEU A 263 -13.45 8.71 1.51
N LEU A 264 -12.25 9.14 1.12
CA LEU A 264 -11.26 9.71 2.04
C LEU A 264 -11.71 11.06 2.62
N GLU A 265 -12.39 11.91 1.85
CA GLU A 265 -12.98 13.16 2.33
C GLU A 265 -14.08 12.90 3.36
N THR A 266 -14.94 11.90 3.11
CA THR A 266 -15.98 11.50 4.06
C THR A 266 -15.36 10.94 5.34
N PHE A 267 -14.38 10.05 5.21
CA PHE A 267 -13.66 9.45 6.32
C PHE A 267 -12.91 10.48 7.18
N SER A 268 -12.42 11.58 6.58
CA SER A 268 -11.75 12.65 7.32
C SER A 268 -12.62 13.27 8.41
N ARG A 269 -13.92 13.40 8.14
CA ARG A 269 -14.89 13.96 9.10
C ARG A 269 -15.09 13.06 10.33
N GLU A 270 -15.05 11.74 10.14
CA GLU A 270 -15.12 10.77 11.23
C GLU A 270 -13.88 10.84 12.11
N VAL A 271 -12.72 10.88 11.47
CA VAL A 271 -11.41 10.92 12.15
C VAL A 271 -11.21 12.21 12.92
N THR A 272 -11.71 13.35 12.42
CA THR A 272 -11.56 14.65 13.08
C THR A 272 -12.61 14.94 14.13
N GLY A 273 -13.59 14.05 14.32
CA GLY A 273 -14.72 14.28 15.22
C GLY A 273 -15.69 15.36 14.73
N LEU A 274 -15.54 15.83 13.48
CA LEU A 274 -16.47 16.74 12.81
C LEU A 274 -17.64 15.97 12.14
N GLY A 275 -17.95 14.82 12.67
CA GLY A 275 -19.09 14.00 12.25
C GLY A 275 -20.39 14.76 12.40
N VAL A 276 -21.25 14.64 11.40
CA VAL A 276 -22.55 15.25 11.18
C VAL A 276 -23.31 15.45 12.49
N LEU A 277 -23.49 16.72 12.88
CA LEU A 277 -24.60 17.16 13.74
C LEU A 277 -25.89 17.07 12.94
#